data_8d5808e4b70bd7480899dca24ef74616
#
_entry.id   8d5808e4b70bd7480899dca24ef74616
#
_cell.length_a   1.000
_cell.length_b   1.000
_cell.length_c   1.000
_cell.angle_alpha   90.00
_cell.angle_beta   90.00
_cell.angle_gamma   90.00
#
_symmetry.space_group_name_H-M   'P 1'
#
loop_
_entity.id
_entity.type
_entity.pdbx_description
1 polymer ?
#
loop_
_entity_poly.entity_id
_entity_poly.type
_entity_poly.pdbx_seq_one_letter_code
_entity_poly.pdbx_strand_id
1 'polypeptide(L)'
;MDFNLIEENGYKYIEEGEGFPIIILHGLMGNLSNFNHVTDFFKQRDFKVIMPVLPIYDLPILKTSVKELAKFLDRFIIHKKLKEFVLMGNSL
;
A
#
# COMPACT_ATOMS: atom_id res chain seq x y z
N MET A 1 2.54 17.39 4.33
CA MET A 1 2.74 16.26 5.22
C MET A 1 3.73 15.29 4.63
N ASP A 2 4.70 14.92 5.41
CA ASP A 2 5.78 14.07 4.94
C ASP A 2 5.55 12.62 5.33
N PHE A 3 5.41 11.78 4.32
CA PHE A 3 5.37 10.35 4.53
C PHE A 3 6.78 9.80 4.45
N ASN A 4 7.01 8.74 5.20
CA ASN A 4 8.26 8.02 5.20
C ASN A 4 8.23 7.00 4.05
N LEU A 5 8.76 7.38 2.90
CA LEU A 5 8.81 6.48 1.76
C LEU A 5 10.01 5.53 1.91
N ILE A 6 9.74 4.25 1.89
CA ILE A 6 10.75 3.21 2.00
C ILE A 6 10.92 2.56 0.64
N GLU A 7 12.18 2.33 0.26
CA GLU A 7 12.49 1.61 -0.97
C GLU A 7 13.34 0.39 -0.61
N GLU A 8 12.84 -0.80 -0.93
CA GLU A 8 13.51 -2.06 -0.62
C GLU A 8 13.28 -3.06 -1.76
N ASN A 9 14.35 -3.64 -2.28
CA ASN A 9 14.25 -4.71 -3.27
C ASN A 9 13.32 -4.38 -4.45
N GLY A 10 13.30 -3.11 -4.87
CA GLY A 10 12.45 -2.66 -5.96
C GLY A 10 11.04 -2.28 -5.54
N TYR A 11 10.70 -2.46 -4.27
CA TYR A 11 9.40 -2.03 -3.76
C TYR A 11 9.51 -0.65 -3.15
N LYS A 12 8.47 0.16 -3.38
CA LYS A 12 8.34 1.47 -2.74
C LYS A 12 7.05 1.45 -1.93
N TYR A 13 7.12 1.87 -0.69
CA TYR A 13 5.93 1.88 0.14
C TYR A 13 6.08 2.87 1.29
N ILE A 14 4.94 3.24 1.85
CA ILE A 14 4.87 4.08 3.04
C ILE A 14 4.45 3.19 4.19
N GLU A 15 5.12 3.32 5.33
CA GLU A 15 4.79 2.52 6.50
C GLU A 15 4.76 3.45 7.71
N GLU A 16 3.63 3.46 8.41
CA GLU A 16 3.40 4.34 9.54
C GLU A 16 2.70 3.59 10.67
N GLY A 17 3.11 3.87 11.90
CA GLY A 17 2.48 3.28 13.07
C GLY A 17 3.04 1.94 13.45
N GLU A 18 2.50 1.38 14.51
CA GLU A 18 2.87 0.07 15.03
C GLU A 18 1.62 -0.72 15.36
N GLY A 19 1.69 -2.02 15.24
CA GLY A 19 0.59 -2.90 15.58
C GLY A 19 0.19 -3.82 14.46
N PHE A 20 -1.09 -4.14 14.39
CA PHE A 20 -1.60 -5.07 13.39
C PHE A 20 -1.50 -4.46 11.99
N PRO A 21 -0.96 -5.18 11.00
CA PRO A 21 -0.75 -4.61 9.67
C PRO A 21 -2.07 -4.39 8.92
N ILE A 22 -2.19 -3.21 8.32
CA ILE A 22 -3.26 -2.93 7.36
C ILE A 22 -2.62 -2.39 6.08
N ILE A 23 -2.85 -3.08 4.98
CA ILE A 23 -2.35 -2.68 3.67
C ILE A 23 -3.43 -1.86 2.98
N ILE A 24 -3.11 -0.63 2.61
CA ILE A 24 -4.06 0.26 1.94
C ILE A 24 -3.60 0.44 0.49
N LEU A 25 -4.47 0.08 -0.44
CA LEU A 25 -4.24 0.25 -1.86
C LEU A 25 -4.95 1.51 -2.34
N HIS A 26 -4.21 2.41 -2.96
CA HIS A 26 -4.81 3.62 -3.49
C HIS A 26 -5.20 3.44 -4.94
N GLY A 27 -6.24 4.15 -5.35
CA GLY A 27 -6.71 4.07 -6.72
C GLY A 27 -5.87 4.87 -7.69
N LEU A 28 -6.15 4.68 -8.97
CA LEU A 28 -5.42 5.31 -10.05
C LEU A 28 -5.48 6.83 -9.99
N MET A 29 -6.60 7.37 -9.58
CA MET A 29 -6.83 8.82 -9.51
C MET A 29 -6.49 9.42 -8.16
N GLY A 30 -6.15 8.60 -7.19
CA GLY A 30 -5.80 9.08 -5.87
C GLY A 30 -4.33 9.43 -5.78
N ASN A 31 -4.00 10.28 -4.82
CA ASN A 31 -2.61 10.50 -4.45
C ASN A 31 -2.45 10.15 -2.97
N LEU A 32 -1.20 10.01 -2.54
CA LEU A 32 -0.91 9.55 -1.19
C LEU A 32 -1.39 10.53 -0.12
N SER A 33 -1.46 11.81 -0.44
CA SER A 33 -1.90 12.82 0.54
C SER A 33 -3.38 12.65 0.92
N ASN A 34 -4.18 12.03 0.06
CA ASN A 34 -5.59 11.79 0.35
C ASN A 34 -5.78 10.78 1.48
N PHE A 35 -4.75 10.06 1.85
CA PHE A 35 -4.82 9.04 2.88
C PHE A 35 -4.34 9.51 4.24
N ASN A 36 -4.01 10.80 4.40
CA ASN A 36 -3.53 11.33 5.66
C ASN A 36 -4.48 11.05 6.82
N HIS A 37 -5.76 11.32 6.61
CA HIS A 37 -6.76 11.13 7.68
C HIS A 37 -6.96 9.65 7.98
N VAL A 38 -6.95 8.82 6.95
CA VAL A 38 -7.11 7.38 7.12
C VAL A 38 -5.92 6.81 7.87
N THR A 39 -4.72 7.24 7.49
CA THR A 39 -3.49 6.81 8.14
C THR A 39 -3.49 7.18 9.62
N ASP A 40 -3.82 8.43 9.93
CA ASP A 40 -3.87 8.90 11.32
C ASP A 40 -4.91 8.15 12.13
N PHE A 41 -6.06 7.88 11.53
CA PHE A 41 -7.13 7.13 12.19
C PHE A 41 -6.64 5.76 12.65
N PHE A 42 -5.98 5.02 11.75
CA PHE A 42 -5.53 3.66 12.07
C PHE A 42 -4.30 3.64 12.96
N LYS A 43 -3.38 4.60 12.80
CA LYS A 43 -2.21 4.69 13.66
C LYS A 43 -2.60 4.84 15.13
N GLN A 44 -3.65 5.62 15.40
CA GLN A 44 -4.11 5.85 16.76
C GLN A 44 -4.82 4.65 17.36
N ARG A 45 -5.06 3.62 16.57
CA ARG A 45 -5.80 2.42 16.99
C ARG A 45 -4.96 1.16 16.90
N ASP A 46 -3.65 1.31 17.05
CA ASP A 46 -2.70 0.22 17.09
C ASP A 46 -2.61 -0.58 15.79
N PHE A 47 -2.71 0.12 14.67
CA PHE A 47 -2.46 -0.47 13.36
C PHE A 47 -1.15 0.05 12.79
N LYS A 48 -0.47 -0.83 12.06
CA LYS A 48 0.65 -0.43 11.21
C LYS A 48 0.09 -0.26 9.81
N VAL A 49 0.09 0.96 9.31
CA VAL A 49 -0.43 1.27 7.98
C VAL A 49 0.67 1.13 6.95
N ILE A 50 0.42 0.30 5.94
CA ILE A 50 1.37 0.05 4.86
C ILE A 50 0.68 0.41 3.54
N MET A 51 1.26 1.35 2.80
CA MET A 51 0.71 1.77 1.51
C MET A 51 1.76 1.57 0.43
N PRO A 52 1.67 0.47 -0.33
CA PRO A 52 2.61 0.25 -1.41
C PRO A 52 2.32 1.17 -2.59
N VAL A 53 3.38 1.60 -3.27
CA VAL A 53 3.24 2.29 -4.54
C VAL A 53 3.00 1.23 -5.60
N LEU A 54 1.80 1.22 -6.15
CA LEU A 54 1.42 0.19 -7.12
C LEU A 54 2.07 0.45 -8.48
N PRO A 55 2.42 -0.60 -9.22
CA PRO A 55 3.09 -0.45 -10.52
C PRO A 55 2.18 0.07 -11.63
N ILE A 56 0.94 0.44 -11.29
CA ILE A 56 -0.02 0.94 -12.29
C ILE A 56 0.45 2.23 -12.95
N TYR A 57 1.36 2.97 -12.31
CA TYR A 57 1.89 4.20 -12.87
C TYR A 57 3.10 3.97 -13.77
N ASP A 58 3.71 2.79 -13.69
CA ASP A 58 4.90 2.46 -14.45
C ASP A 58 4.60 1.57 -15.66
N LEU A 59 3.39 1.06 -15.75
CA LEU A 59 2.98 0.17 -16.83
C LEU A 59 1.90 0.84 -17.68
N PRO A 60 1.86 0.57 -18.99
CA PRO A 60 0.74 1.02 -19.80
C PRO A 60 -0.58 0.51 -19.23
N ILE A 61 -1.58 1.37 -19.17
CA ILE A 61 -2.88 1.03 -18.60
C ILE A 61 -3.45 -0.25 -19.22
N LEU A 62 -3.27 -0.43 -20.53
CA LEU A 62 -3.80 -1.59 -21.22
C LEU A 62 -3.14 -2.91 -20.81
N LYS A 63 -1.96 -2.83 -20.19
CA LYS A 63 -1.24 -4.01 -19.72
C LYS A 63 -1.40 -4.25 -18.23
N THR A 64 -1.96 -3.29 -17.51
CA THR A 64 -2.17 -3.43 -16.09
C THR A 64 -3.51 -4.13 -15.85
N SER A 65 -3.46 -5.30 -15.28
CA SER A 65 -4.67 -6.09 -15.00
C SER A 65 -4.77 -6.39 -13.53
N VAL A 66 -5.96 -6.77 -13.08
CA VAL A 66 -6.18 -7.20 -11.69
C VAL A 66 -5.26 -8.36 -11.36
N LYS A 67 -5.05 -9.26 -12.32
CA LYS A 67 -4.17 -10.40 -12.12
C LYS A 67 -2.73 -9.97 -11.85
N GLU A 68 -2.23 -8.99 -12.59
CA GLU A 68 -0.87 -8.49 -12.40
C GLU A 68 -0.74 -7.77 -11.06
N LEU A 69 -1.75 -7.01 -10.67
CA LEU A 69 -1.76 -6.35 -9.36
C LEU A 69 -1.79 -7.37 -8.24
N ALA A 70 -2.56 -8.45 -8.40
CA ALA A 70 -2.63 -9.52 -7.40
C ALA A 70 -1.27 -10.20 -7.24
N LYS A 71 -0.57 -10.44 -8.35
CA LYS A 71 0.77 -11.02 -8.29
C LYS A 71 1.76 -10.09 -7.59
N PHE A 72 1.69 -8.81 -7.89
CA PHE A 72 2.52 -7.81 -7.23
C PHE A 72 2.29 -7.82 -5.72
N LEU A 73 1.02 -7.81 -5.30
CA LEU A 73 0.67 -7.83 -3.90
C LEU A 73 1.15 -9.09 -3.19
N ASP A 74 0.98 -10.23 -3.84
CA ASP A 74 1.43 -11.50 -3.26
C ASP A 74 2.92 -11.46 -2.97
N ARG A 75 3.70 -10.98 -3.92
CA ARG A 75 5.15 -10.86 -3.74
C ARG A 75 5.49 -9.84 -2.66
N PHE A 76 4.78 -8.73 -2.62
CA PHE A 76 5.00 -7.70 -1.62
C PHE A 76 4.71 -8.23 -0.21
N ILE A 77 3.61 -8.95 -0.04
CA ILE A 77 3.24 -9.55 1.23
C ILE A 77 4.30 -10.54 1.69
N ILE A 78 4.83 -11.34 0.78
CA ILE A 78 5.90 -12.27 1.09
C ILE A 78 7.17 -11.52 1.47
N HIS A 79 7.50 -10.46 0.73
CA HIS A 79 8.66 -9.62 1.04
C HIS A 79 8.57 -9.02 2.44
N LYS A 80 7.38 -8.56 2.84
CA LYS A 80 7.14 -7.98 4.16
C LYS A 80 6.96 -9.03 5.25
N LYS A 81 6.90 -10.30 4.87
CA LYS A 81 6.73 -11.43 5.80
C LYS A 81 5.46 -11.32 6.63
N LEU A 82 4.40 -10.83 6.02
CA LEU A 82 3.12 -10.67 6.70
C LEU A 82 2.35 -11.98 6.68
N LYS A 83 1.84 -12.39 7.84
CA LYS A 83 1.01 -13.59 7.98
C LYS A 83 -0.45 -13.26 8.11
N GLU A 84 -0.75 -12.23 8.88
CA GLU A 84 -2.12 -11.75 9.09
C GLU A 84 -2.13 -10.26 8.84
N PHE A 85 -3.12 -9.78 8.13
CA PHE A 85 -3.24 -8.37 7.78
C PHE A 85 -4.64 -8.06 7.30
N VAL A 86 -4.99 -6.77 7.33
CA VAL A 86 -6.22 -6.28 6.71
C VAL A 86 -5.84 -5.67 5.37
N LEU A 87 -6.65 -5.88 4.37
CA LEU A 87 -6.46 -5.31 3.04
C LEU A 87 -7.61 -4.36 2.74
N MET A 88 -7.27 -3.11 2.44
CA MET A 88 -8.26 -2.09 2.11
C MET A 88 -7.93 -1.49 0.75
N GLY A 89 -8.91 -1.45 -0.15
CA GLY A 89 -8.76 -0.84 -1.46
C GLY A 89 -9.61 0.40 -1.60
N ASN A 90 -9.16 1.33 -2.44
CA ASN A 90 -9.88 2.56 -2.71
C ASN A 90 -9.84 2.86 -4.20
N SER A 91 -10.96 2.66 -4.89
CA SER A 91 -11.18 3.06 -6.29
C SER A 91 -10.05 2.70 -7.26
N LEU A 92 -9.70 1.46 -7.33
CA LEU A 92 -8.73 1.00 -8.32
C LEU A 92 -9.27 1.09 -9.75
#